data_d0f31051e491adfe5a76f2c48656b158
#
_entry.id   d0f31051e491adfe5a76f2c48656b158
#
_cell.length_a   1.000
_cell.length_b   1.000
_cell.length_c   1.000
_cell.angle_alpha   90.00
_cell.angle_beta   90.00
_cell.angle_gamma   90.00
#
_symmetry.space_group_name_H-M   'P 1'
#
loop_
_entity.id
_entity.type
_entity.pdbx_description
1 polymer ?
#
loop_
_entity_poly.entity_id
_entity_poly.type
_entity_poly.pdbx_seq_one_letter_code
_entity_poly.pdbx_strand_id
1 'polypeptide(L)'
;MTEQEKNIDVDVAICGAGPVGMALAALLARRGIDGERIALIDARSLGQAISDPRSIALSWGSRTLLEDVGAWSPIQGAATAIHQIHVSRRGHLGRSLMQREEHGLEALGYVARYGDVVEALARACERTGVRVLRPARAASLDEHRDGVTLHLDDGRSVLAKVAVQAEGGVFGEQPDKAQRRDYGQTAVIARVTASQPAPHRAFERFTDEGPLALLPQEGADRHQYALVWCVRPERAQQLLTLGEADFLRQLGEAFSERLGDFTRVSERAAFPLGLNVEPTTTARTVAIGNAAQTLHPVAGQGLNLGLRDAAVLARLLARGVDRDADGRDGVVQAIERFGIDRARDRGAIIRVTDAMARVFAGRGPQQALFGLGLAALDTVKPARTMLAELMMFGRR
;
A
#
# COMPACT_ATOMS: atom_id res chain seq x y z
N MET A 1 -36.61 -7.44 -11.64
CA MET A 1 -35.69 -6.31 -11.87
C MET A 1 -36.15 -5.58 -13.12
N THR A 2 -36.50 -4.31 -12.99
CA THR A 2 -36.84 -3.46 -14.12
C THR A 2 -35.56 -3.16 -14.95
N GLU A 3 -35.70 -2.75 -16.23
CA GLU A 3 -34.54 -2.37 -17.08
C GLU A 3 -33.70 -1.25 -16.42
N GLN A 4 -34.35 -0.35 -15.65
CA GLN A 4 -33.68 0.71 -14.88
C GLN A 4 -32.85 0.18 -13.70
N GLU A 5 -33.18 -1.01 -13.13
CA GLU A 5 -32.38 -1.66 -12.08
C GLU A 5 -31.12 -2.36 -12.65
N LYS A 6 -31.09 -2.59 -13.98
CA LYS A 6 -29.96 -3.21 -14.67
C LYS A 6 -28.87 -2.23 -15.09
N ASN A 7 -29.20 -0.94 -15.28
CA ASN A 7 -28.28 0.08 -15.72
C ASN A 7 -28.11 1.16 -14.63
N ILE A 8 -26.86 1.33 -14.18
CA ILE A 8 -26.47 2.34 -13.19
C ILE A 8 -25.69 3.41 -13.92
N ASP A 9 -26.10 4.68 -13.82
CA ASP A 9 -25.41 5.82 -14.43
C ASP A 9 -24.70 6.64 -13.34
N VAL A 10 -23.39 6.85 -13.53
CA VAL A 10 -22.53 7.56 -12.58
C VAL A 10 -21.48 8.42 -13.32
N ASP A 11 -20.82 9.32 -12.61
CA ASP A 11 -19.66 10.03 -13.16
C ASP A 11 -18.40 9.17 -13.08
N VAL A 12 -18.19 8.50 -11.95
CA VAL A 12 -16.96 7.75 -11.66
C VAL A 12 -17.31 6.34 -11.20
N ALA A 13 -16.86 5.33 -11.93
CA ALA A 13 -16.90 3.94 -11.51
C ALA A 13 -15.52 3.49 -11.01
N ILE A 14 -15.43 2.96 -9.80
CA ILE A 14 -14.19 2.52 -9.17
C ILE A 14 -14.24 1.02 -8.97
N CYS A 15 -13.40 0.26 -9.68
CA CYS A 15 -13.24 -1.17 -9.52
C CYS A 15 -12.21 -1.44 -8.42
N GLY A 16 -12.65 -2.03 -7.31
CA GLY A 16 -11.86 -2.32 -6.13
C GLY A 16 -12.19 -1.42 -4.93
N ALA A 17 -12.93 -1.99 -3.95
CA ALA A 17 -13.24 -1.32 -2.67
C ALA A 17 -12.26 -1.72 -1.56
N GLY A 18 -10.97 -1.75 -1.89
CA GLY A 18 -9.86 -1.74 -0.95
C GLY A 18 -9.58 -0.32 -0.45
N PRO A 19 -8.56 -0.13 0.43
CA PRO A 19 -8.26 1.18 1.00
C PRO A 19 -8.01 2.28 -0.04
N VAL A 20 -7.42 1.96 -1.18
CA VAL A 20 -7.12 2.94 -2.24
C VAL A 20 -8.39 3.39 -2.96
N GLY A 21 -9.25 2.44 -3.36
CA GLY A 21 -10.51 2.78 -4.05
C GLY A 21 -11.49 3.51 -3.15
N MET A 22 -11.64 3.06 -1.90
CA MET A 22 -12.50 3.75 -0.92
C MET A 22 -11.99 5.15 -0.55
N ALA A 23 -10.67 5.31 -0.41
CA ALA A 23 -10.08 6.63 -0.20
C ALA A 23 -10.34 7.57 -1.39
N LEU A 24 -10.21 7.05 -2.63
CA LEU A 24 -10.55 7.82 -3.83
C LEU A 24 -12.02 8.25 -3.80
N ALA A 25 -12.96 7.31 -3.57
CA ALA A 25 -14.39 7.59 -3.53
C ALA A 25 -14.74 8.68 -2.50
N ALA A 26 -14.25 8.51 -1.26
CA ALA A 26 -14.48 9.49 -0.19
C ALA A 26 -13.85 10.87 -0.50
N LEU A 27 -12.66 10.89 -1.14
CA LEU A 27 -12.01 12.14 -1.55
C LEU A 27 -12.75 12.84 -2.69
N LEU A 28 -13.33 12.12 -3.64
CA LEU A 28 -14.14 12.68 -4.73
C LEU A 28 -15.39 13.33 -4.17
N ALA A 29 -16.13 12.61 -3.31
CA ALA A 29 -17.32 13.14 -2.66
C ALA A 29 -17.01 14.39 -1.82
N ARG A 30 -15.92 14.36 -1.04
CA ARG A 30 -15.48 15.53 -0.27
C ARG A 30 -15.10 16.73 -1.15
N ARG A 31 -14.73 16.51 -2.41
CA ARG A 31 -14.41 17.57 -3.39
C ARG A 31 -15.60 18.02 -4.23
N GLY A 32 -16.80 17.57 -3.87
CA GLY A 32 -18.05 18.08 -4.44
C GLY A 32 -18.67 17.21 -5.53
N ILE A 33 -18.12 16.04 -5.84
CA ILE A 33 -18.84 15.07 -6.68
C ILE A 33 -19.92 14.41 -5.80
N ASP A 34 -21.16 14.43 -6.25
CA ASP A 34 -22.26 13.78 -5.54
C ASP A 34 -21.93 12.28 -5.35
N GLY A 35 -22.06 11.78 -4.10
CA GLY A 35 -21.79 10.39 -3.77
C GLY A 35 -22.62 9.41 -4.60
N GLU A 36 -23.89 9.74 -4.90
CA GLU A 36 -24.75 8.93 -5.75
C GLU A 36 -24.24 8.80 -7.19
N ARG A 37 -23.37 9.69 -7.62
CA ARG A 37 -22.68 9.66 -8.93
C ARG A 37 -21.31 8.98 -8.89
N ILE A 38 -20.97 8.30 -7.78
CA ILE A 38 -19.77 7.50 -7.62
C ILE A 38 -20.19 6.05 -7.33
N ALA A 39 -19.78 5.11 -8.17
CA ALA A 39 -19.96 3.68 -7.94
C ALA A 39 -18.64 3.05 -7.49
N LEU A 40 -18.69 2.28 -6.40
CA LEU A 40 -17.56 1.52 -5.86
C LEU A 40 -17.88 0.04 -5.92
N ILE A 41 -17.14 -0.72 -6.72
CA ILE A 41 -17.42 -2.11 -7.08
C ILE A 41 -16.34 -3.01 -6.49
N ASP A 42 -16.70 -4.10 -5.80
CA ASP A 42 -15.71 -5.09 -5.28
C ASP A 42 -16.31 -6.49 -5.24
N ALA A 43 -15.53 -7.46 -5.69
CA ALA A 43 -15.92 -8.87 -5.69
C ALA A 43 -16.07 -9.46 -4.27
N ARG A 44 -15.37 -8.91 -3.27
CA ARG A 44 -15.41 -9.37 -1.88
C ARG A 44 -16.49 -8.63 -1.10
N SER A 45 -17.17 -9.33 -0.19
CA SER A 45 -18.00 -8.67 0.81
C SER A 45 -17.17 -7.80 1.76
N LEU A 46 -17.80 -6.83 2.42
CA LEU A 46 -17.12 -5.99 3.40
C LEU A 46 -16.53 -6.81 4.55
N GLY A 47 -17.29 -7.80 5.06
CA GLY A 47 -16.82 -8.67 6.13
C GLY A 47 -15.55 -9.45 5.78
N GLN A 48 -15.46 -9.97 4.54
CA GLN A 48 -14.24 -10.62 4.05
C GLN A 48 -13.04 -9.66 3.98
N ALA A 49 -13.26 -8.40 3.62
CA ALA A 49 -12.17 -7.42 3.55
C ALA A 49 -11.72 -6.97 4.96
N ILE A 50 -12.64 -6.84 5.92
CA ILE A 50 -12.34 -6.49 7.32
C ILE A 50 -11.59 -7.64 8.04
N SER A 51 -11.88 -8.89 7.69
CA SER A 51 -11.22 -10.06 8.33
C SER A 51 -9.76 -10.26 7.93
N ASP A 52 -9.20 -9.46 7.03
CA ASP A 52 -7.80 -9.53 6.61
C ASP A 52 -6.85 -9.27 7.80
N PRO A 53 -6.02 -10.25 8.22
CA PRO A 53 -5.22 -10.15 9.44
C PRO A 53 -3.96 -9.31 9.30
N ARG A 54 -3.64 -8.85 8.09
CA ARG A 54 -2.39 -8.12 7.82
C ARG A 54 -2.32 -6.82 8.59
N SER A 55 -1.11 -6.47 8.98
CA SER A 55 -0.77 -5.13 9.47
C SER A 55 -0.08 -4.34 8.37
N ILE A 56 -0.33 -3.05 8.34
CA ILE A 56 0.18 -2.14 7.33
C ILE A 56 0.87 -0.95 7.99
N ALA A 57 1.94 -0.47 7.36
CA ALA A 57 2.59 0.77 7.75
C ALA A 57 2.03 1.93 6.91
N LEU A 58 1.35 2.84 7.56
CA LEU A 58 0.86 4.10 7.00
C LEU A 58 1.91 5.18 7.21
N SER A 59 2.35 5.86 6.16
CA SER A 59 3.20 7.03 6.28
C SER A 59 2.44 8.20 6.92
N TRP A 60 3.14 9.22 7.40
CA TRP A 60 2.51 10.45 7.89
C TRP A 60 1.58 11.08 6.86
N GLY A 61 1.99 11.12 5.58
CA GLY A 61 1.13 11.64 4.51
C GLY A 61 -0.14 10.80 4.28
N SER A 62 -0.07 9.49 4.44
CA SER A 62 -1.25 8.61 4.34
C SER A 62 -2.20 8.81 5.53
N ARG A 63 -1.66 9.00 6.74
CA ARG A 63 -2.46 9.34 7.93
C ARG A 63 -3.22 10.65 7.72
N THR A 64 -2.56 11.68 7.21
CA THR A 64 -3.20 12.97 6.92
C THR A 64 -4.33 12.84 5.90
N LEU A 65 -4.13 12.01 4.87
CA LEU A 65 -5.16 11.72 3.88
C LEU A 65 -6.37 10.99 4.49
N LEU A 66 -6.14 10.01 5.36
CA LEU A 66 -7.22 9.33 6.08
C LEU A 66 -7.97 10.27 7.03
N GLU A 67 -7.28 11.23 7.64
CA GLU A 67 -7.90 12.28 8.45
C GLU A 67 -8.78 13.19 7.60
N ASP A 68 -8.32 13.57 6.44
CA ASP A 68 -9.05 14.38 5.45
C ASP A 68 -10.43 13.78 5.11
N VAL A 69 -10.53 12.46 4.98
CA VAL A 69 -11.79 11.77 4.69
C VAL A 69 -12.54 11.32 5.95
N GLY A 70 -12.05 11.67 7.14
CA GLY A 70 -12.67 11.29 8.41
C GLY A 70 -12.56 9.80 8.75
N ALA A 71 -11.58 9.11 8.16
CA ALA A 71 -11.29 7.70 8.42
C ALA A 71 -10.16 7.49 9.45
N TRP A 72 -9.46 8.54 9.89
CA TRP A 72 -8.37 8.42 10.86
C TRP A 72 -8.86 8.27 12.31
N SER A 73 -9.79 9.13 12.74
CA SER A 73 -10.27 9.14 14.12
C SER A 73 -10.73 7.77 14.64
N PRO A 74 -11.47 6.94 13.86
CA PRO A 74 -11.88 5.62 14.33
C PRO A 74 -10.74 4.63 14.58
N ILE A 75 -9.61 4.78 13.91
CA ILE A 75 -8.47 3.84 14.00
C ILE A 75 -7.33 4.38 14.85
N GLN A 76 -7.32 5.66 15.18
CA GLN A 76 -6.21 6.33 15.87
C GLN A 76 -5.84 5.64 17.19
N GLY A 77 -6.83 5.24 17.98
CA GLY A 77 -6.60 4.57 19.28
C GLY A 77 -6.03 3.15 19.18
N ALA A 78 -6.20 2.49 18.02
CA ALA A 78 -5.68 1.15 17.75
C ALA A 78 -4.41 1.16 16.89
N ALA A 79 -4.06 2.30 16.31
CA ALA A 79 -2.86 2.45 15.49
C ALA A 79 -1.64 2.75 16.35
N THR A 80 -0.53 2.07 16.10
CA THR A 80 0.73 2.28 16.81
C THR A 80 1.61 3.28 16.08
N ALA A 81 1.97 4.38 16.75
CA ALA A 81 2.87 5.40 16.19
C ALA A 81 4.29 4.85 15.99
N ILE A 82 4.92 5.22 14.87
CA ILE A 82 6.33 4.96 14.58
C ILE A 82 7.10 6.26 14.83
N HIS A 83 7.88 6.33 15.90
CA HIS A 83 8.72 7.48 16.21
C HIS A 83 10.12 7.34 15.61
N GLN A 84 10.59 6.11 15.48
CA GLN A 84 11.92 5.80 14.98
C GLN A 84 11.87 4.66 13.98
N ILE A 85 12.68 4.74 12.92
CA ILE A 85 12.92 3.65 11.97
C ILE A 85 14.41 3.32 11.99
N HIS A 86 14.72 2.10 12.42
CA HIS A 86 16.08 1.59 12.49
C HIS A 86 16.35 0.67 11.31
N VAL A 87 17.18 1.13 10.39
CA VAL A 87 17.64 0.34 9.24
C VAL A 87 19.03 -0.21 9.54
N SER A 88 19.24 -1.51 9.33
CA SER A 88 20.53 -2.16 9.57
C SER A 88 20.74 -3.36 8.65
N ARG A 89 21.98 -3.82 8.57
CA ARG A 89 22.32 -5.05 7.84
C ARG A 89 22.96 -6.08 8.80
N ARG A 90 22.61 -7.36 8.59
CA ARG A 90 23.20 -8.47 9.34
C ARG A 90 24.68 -8.62 8.98
N GLY A 91 25.56 -8.77 10.00
CA GLY A 91 27.00 -9.02 9.80
C GLY A 91 27.81 -7.82 9.30
N HIS A 92 27.23 -6.64 9.18
CA HIS A 92 27.93 -5.43 8.74
C HIS A 92 27.82 -4.27 9.73
N LEU A 93 28.90 -3.50 9.85
CA LEU A 93 28.90 -2.22 10.55
C LEU A 93 28.21 -1.20 9.64
N GLY A 94 27.11 -0.65 10.09
CA GLY A 94 26.32 0.38 9.40
C GLY A 94 24.86 0.25 9.80
N ARG A 95 24.35 1.36 10.28
CA ARG A 95 22.93 1.53 10.62
C ARG A 95 22.51 2.91 10.15
N SER A 96 21.24 3.07 9.88
CA SER A 96 20.63 4.38 9.76
C SER A 96 19.45 4.46 10.73
N LEU A 97 19.37 5.55 11.48
CA LEU A 97 18.29 5.80 12.42
C LEU A 97 17.57 7.08 11.98
N MET A 98 16.33 6.94 11.52
CA MET A 98 15.45 8.08 11.25
C MET A 98 14.59 8.34 12.48
N GLN A 99 14.46 9.60 12.88
CA GLN A 99 13.71 10.02 14.07
C GLN A 99 12.69 11.09 13.68
N ARG A 100 11.50 11.04 14.27
CA ARG A 100 10.41 11.99 14.00
C ARG A 100 10.79 13.44 14.32
N GLU A 101 11.64 13.63 15.32
CA GLU A 101 12.14 14.92 15.78
C GLU A 101 12.94 15.64 14.68
N GLU A 102 13.62 14.89 13.81
CA GLU A 102 14.38 15.46 12.68
C GLU A 102 13.47 16.11 11.63
N HIS A 103 12.19 15.75 11.63
CA HIS A 103 11.17 16.22 10.69
C HIS A 103 10.11 17.11 11.35
N GLY A 104 10.19 17.34 12.68
CA GLY A 104 9.19 18.11 13.44
C GLY A 104 7.79 17.46 13.41
N LEU A 105 7.71 16.12 13.33
CA LEU A 105 6.45 15.38 13.25
C LEU A 105 6.11 14.68 14.57
N GLU A 106 4.82 14.44 14.79
CA GLU A 106 4.35 13.60 15.90
C GLU A 106 4.76 12.13 15.73
N ALA A 107 4.83 11.65 14.49
CA ALA A 107 5.28 10.32 14.12
C ALA A 107 5.80 10.32 12.66
N LEU A 108 6.68 9.38 12.31
CA LEU A 108 7.07 9.13 10.92
C LEU A 108 5.96 8.40 10.15
N GLY A 109 5.11 7.68 10.87
CA GLY A 109 3.99 6.92 10.37
C GLY A 109 3.33 6.13 11.48
N TYR A 110 2.44 5.24 11.09
CA TYR A 110 1.65 4.42 12.02
C TYR A 110 1.51 3.00 11.51
N VAL A 111 1.47 2.05 12.41
CA VAL A 111 1.09 0.66 12.10
C VAL A 111 -0.37 0.48 12.46
N ALA A 112 -1.18 0.01 11.53
CA ALA A 112 -2.59 -0.27 11.74
C ALA A 112 -2.96 -1.65 11.18
N ARG A 113 -4.04 -2.25 11.64
CA ARG A 113 -4.60 -3.45 11.01
C ARG A 113 -5.28 -3.06 9.71
N TYR A 114 -5.07 -3.86 8.67
CA TYR A 114 -5.68 -3.62 7.36
C TYR A 114 -7.21 -3.55 7.45
N GLY A 115 -7.83 -4.47 8.21
CA GLY A 115 -9.27 -4.53 8.40
C GLY A 115 -9.85 -3.26 9.04
N ASP A 116 -9.14 -2.68 10.03
CA ASP A 116 -9.59 -1.45 10.72
C ASP A 116 -9.59 -0.25 9.76
N VAL A 117 -8.59 -0.18 8.87
CA VAL A 117 -8.53 0.87 7.83
C VAL A 117 -9.65 0.69 6.80
N VAL A 118 -9.92 -0.56 6.39
CA VAL A 118 -11.03 -0.89 5.49
C VAL A 118 -12.36 -0.48 6.10
N GLU A 119 -12.62 -0.84 7.36
CA GLU A 119 -13.87 -0.51 8.05
C GLU A 119 -14.06 1.00 8.20
N ALA A 120 -13.02 1.72 8.60
CA ALA A 120 -13.07 3.17 8.74
C ALA A 120 -13.36 3.90 7.42
N LEU A 121 -12.74 3.44 6.33
CA LEU A 121 -12.98 3.99 4.99
C LEU A 121 -14.35 3.61 4.45
N ALA A 122 -14.86 2.40 4.72
CA ALA A 122 -16.23 2.01 4.35
C ALA A 122 -17.27 2.93 5.00
N ARG A 123 -17.12 3.20 6.30
CA ARG A 123 -17.98 4.17 7.01
C ARG A 123 -17.83 5.60 6.46
N ALA A 124 -16.66 5.99 5.97
CA ALA A 124 -16.47 7.28 5.31
C ALA A 124 -17.23 7.35 3.97
N CYS A 125 -17.21 6.29 3.17
CA CYS A 125 -17.98 6.19 1.93
C CYS A 125 -19.49 6.20 2.19
N GLU A 126 -19.97 5.47 3.20
CA GLU A 126 -21.40 5.45 3.60
C GLU A 126 -21.91 6.86 3.95
N ARG A 127 -21.12 7.63 4.72
CA ARG A 127 -21.49 9.01 5.10
C ARG A 127 -21.60 9.97 3.91
N THR A 128 -20.99 9.67 2.80
CA THR A 128 -20.96 10.51 1.59
C THR A 128 -21.94 10.06 0.51
N GLY A 129 -22.73 9.00 0.74
CA GLY A 129 -23.72 8.52 -0.21
C GLY A 129 -23.14 7.77 -1.41
N VAL A 130 -21.88 7.36 -1.36
CA VAL A 130 -21.24 6.57 -2.44
C VAL A 130 -21.98 5.26 -2.65
N ARG A 131 -22.32 4.95 -3.91
CA ARG A 131 -23.01 3.68 -4.27
C ARG A 131 -22.02 2.52 -4.19
N VAL A 132 -22.20 1.64 -3.22
CA VAL A 132 -21.33 0.47 -3.04
C VAL A 132 -21.98 -0.78 -3.60
N LEU A 133 -21.36 -1.38 -4.62
CA LEU A 133 -21.78 -2.61 -5.29
C LEU A 133 -20.84 -3.73 -4.87
N ARG A 134 -21.26 -4.52 -3.86
CA ARG A 134 -20.50 -5.68 -3.39
C ARG A 134 -21.39 -6.73 -2.70
N PRO A 135 -21.20 -8.03 -2.94
CA PRO A 135 -20.20 -8.55 -3.87
C PRO A 135 -20.62 -8.32 -5.32
N ALA A 136 -19.73 -7.76 -6.15
CA ALA A 136 -19.89 -7.64 -7.60
C ALA A 136 -18.52 -7.41 -8.24
N ARG A 137 -18.30 -7.95 -9.42
CA ARG A 137 -17.04 -7.84 -10.16
C ARG A 137 -17.29 -7.28 -11.56
N ALA A 138 -16.48 -6.31 -11.97
CA ALA A 138 -16.43 -5.89 -13.36
C ALA A 138 -15.79 -7.00 -14.21
N ALA A 139 -16.58 -7.66 -15.05
CA ALA A 139 -16.13 -8.75 -15.92
C ALA A 139 -15.45 -8.19 -17.19
N SER A 140 -15.98 -7.09 -17.75
CA SER A 140 -15.37 -6.37 -18.88
C SER A 140 -15.66 -4.88 -18.82
N LEU A 141 -14.85 -4.12 -19.55
CA LEU A 141 -14.99 -2.67 -19.72
C LEU A 141 -15.01 -2.37 -21.22
N ASP A 142 -16.04 -1.67 -21.67
CA ASP A 142 -16.18 -1.19 -23.04
C ASP A 142 -16.08 0.34 -23.04
N GLU A 143 -14.99 0.88 -23.58
CA GLU A 143 -14.74 2.33 -23.63
C GLU A 143 -15.35 2.93 -24.90
N HIS A 144 -16.08 4.03 -24.72
CA HIS A 144 -16.73 4.81 -25.77
C HIS A 144 -16.19 6.23 -25.78
N ARG A 145 -16.60 7.00 -26.81
CA ARG A 145 -16.21 8.40 -26.92
C ARG A 145 -16.57 9.22 -25.66
N ASP A 146 -17.77 9.00 -25.13
CA ASP A 146 -18.36 9.85 -24.08
C ASP A 146 -18.43 9.15 -22.70
N GLY A 147 -17.98 7.89 -22.59
CA GLY A 147 -18.03 7.13 -21.35
C GLY A 147 -17.40 5.74 -21.42
N VAL A 148 -17.58 5.00 -20.35
CA VAL A 148 -17.17 3.60 -20.19
C VAL A 148 -18.34 2.80 -19.67
N THR A 149 -18.67 1.68 -20.30
CA THR A 149 -19.62 0.71 -19.78
C THR A 149 -18.88 -0.42 -19.08
N LEU A 150 -19.18 -0.65 -17.81
CA LEU A 150 -18.68 -1.78 -17.04
C LEU A 150 -19.78 -2.85 -16.98
N HIS A 151 -19.49 -4.05 -17.45
CA HIS A 151 -20.39 -5.21 -17.35
C HIS A 151 -20.03 -5.99 -16.09
N LEU A 152 -20.99 -6.16 -15.19
CA LEU A 152 -20.79 -6.88 -13.94
C LEU A 152 -21.12 -8.37 -14.12
N ASP A 153 -20.50 -9.22 -13.30
CA ASP A 153 -20.68 -10.67 -13.28
C ASP A 153 -22.11 -11.13 -12.87
N ASP A 154 -22.88 -10.24 -12.23
CA ASP A 154 -24.27 -10.45 -11.84
C ASP A 154 -25.29 -9.98 -12.92
N GLY A 155 -24.81 -9.56 -14.09
CA GLY A 155 -25.63 -9.13 -15.22
C GLY A 155 -26.08 -7.67 -15.17
N ARG A 156 -25.65 -6.88 -14.19
CA ARG A 156 -25.83 -5.43 -14.18
C ARG A 156 -24.79 -4.75 -15.05
N SER A 157 -25.08 -3.52 -15.48
CA SER A 157 -24.11 -2.65 -16.16
C SER A 157 -24.01 -1.31 -15.45
N VAL A 158 -22.81 -0.75 -15.43
CA VAL A 158 -22.53 0.59 -14.90
C VAL A 158 -21.98 1.44 -16.04
N LEU A 159 -22.71 2.50 -16.40
CA LEU A 159 -22.25 3.52 -17.35
C LEU A 159 -21.59 4.66 -16.56
N ALA A 160 -20.35 4.99 -16.90
CA ALA A 160 -19.58 6.03 -16.22
C ALA A 160 -18.86 6.93 -17.21
N LYS A 161 -18.58 8.19 -16.85
CA LYS A 161 -17.69 9.07 -17.61
C LYS A 161 -16.22 8.60 -17.55
N VAL A 162 -15.86 7.96 -16.43
CA VAL A 162 -14.51 7.43 -16.21
C VAL A 162 -14.56 6.16 -15.35
N ALA A 163 -13.74 5.16 -15.72
CA ALA A 163 -13.49 3.97 -14.92
C ALA A 163 -12.12 4.04 -14.25
N VAL A 164 -12.06 3.73 -12.95
CA VAL A 164 -10.82 3.68 -12.18
C VAL A 164 -10.58 2.25 -11.73
N GLN A 165 -9.49 1.65 -12.19
CA GLN A 165 -9.03 0.35 -11.73
C GLN A 165 -8.21 0.53 -10.45
N ALA A 166 -8.76 0.12 -9.32
CA ALA A 166 -8.12 0.13 -8.01
C ALA A 166 -8.09 -1.29 -7.39
N GLU A 167 -8.30 -2.31 -8.20
CA GLU A 167 -8.29 -3.70 -7.78
C GLU A 167 -6.91 -4.08 -7.26
N GLY A 168 -6.89 -4.54 -6.02
CA GLY A 168 -5.71 -5.10 -5.41
C GLY A 168 -5.55 -6.56 -5.82
N GLY A 169 -4.47 -7.15 -5.37
CA GLY A 169 -4.17 -8.56 -5.53
C GLY A 169 -2.74 -8.81 -5.11
N VAL A 170 -2.43 -10.02 -4.68
CA VAL A 170 -1.04 -10.41 -4.45
C VAL A 170 -0.35 -10.64 -5.81
N PHE A 171 0.95 -10.41 -5.88
CA PHE A 171 1.73 -10.48 -7.11
C PHE A 171 1.49 -11.77 -7.92
N GLY A 172 1.35 -12.92 -7.26
CA GLY A 172 1.15 -14.21 -7.92
C GLY A 172 -0.23 -14.40 -8.58
N GLU A 173 -1.22 -13.59 -8.22
CA GLU A 173 -2.60 -13.67 -8.73
C GLU A 173 -2.89 -12.65 -9.83
N GLN A 174 -1.97 -11.73 -10.06
CA GLN A 174 -2.13 -10.68 -11.06
C GLN A 174 -1.75 -11.18 -12.46
N PRO A 175 -2.45 -10.74 -13.52
CA PRO A 175 -2.01 -10.97 -14.89
C PRO A 175 -0.65 -10.29 -15.14
N ASP A 176 0.08 -10.81 -16.11
CA ASP A 176 1.36 -10.25 -16.53
C ASP A 176 1.16 -8.85 -17.10
N LYS A 177 1.95 -7.90 -16.62
CA LYS A 177 1.98 -6.50 -17.09
C LYS A 177 3.25 -6.22 -17.89
N ALA A 178 3.28 -5.10 -18.58
CA ALA A 178 4.39 -4.70 -19.45
C ALA A 178 5.77 -4.76 -18.77
N GLN A 179 5.82 -4.47 -17.48
CA GLN A 179 7.04 -4.55 -16.67
C GLN A 179 6.83 -5.50 -15.49
N ARG A 180 7.06 -6.81 -15.71
CA ARG A 180 6.99 -7.83 -14.67
C ARG A 180 8.38 -8.33 -14.29
N ARG A 181 8.62 -8.44 -12.99
CA ARG A 181 9.82 -9.04 -12.42
C ARG A 181 9.47 -9.86 -11.20
N ASP A 182 9.76 -11.14 -11.25
CA ASP A 182 9.79 -11.98 -10.05
C ASP A 182 11.11 -11.74 -9.32
N TYR A 183 11.04 -11.44 -8.02
CA TYR A 183 12.25 -11.29 -7.19
C TYR A 183 12.79 -12.63 -6.67
N GLY A 184 12.10 -13.74 -6.91
CA GLY A 184 12.43 -15.04 -6.34
C GLY A 184 12.36 -15.02 -4.81
N GLN A 185 11.45 -14.22 -4.27
CA GLN A 185 11.25 -14.05 -2.82
C GLN A 185 9.78 -14.20 -2.44
N THR A 186 9.59 -14.63 -1.21
CA THR A 186 8.28 -14.77 -0.57
C THR A 186 8.33 -14.08 0.79
N ALA A 187 7.36 -13.24 1.10
CA ALA A 187 7.19 -12.63 2.41
C ALA A 187 6.45 -13.59 3.34
N VAL A 188 7.08 -14.00 4.42
CA VAL A 188 6.42 -14.66 5.56
C VAL A 188 5.96 -13.58 6.51
N ILE A 189 4.67 -13.53 6.80
CA ILE A 189 4.07 -12.59 7.73
C ILE A 189 3.55 -13.31 8.99
N ALA A 190 3.69 -12.66 10.12
CA ALA A 190 3.16 -13.11 11.42
C ALA A 190 3.10 -11.94 12.40
N ARG A 191 2.53 -12.17 13.59
CA ARG A 191 2.77 -11.34 14.77
C ARG A 191 3.71 -12.08 15.71
N VAL A 192 4.67 -11.36 16.27
CA VAL A 192 5.65 -11.93 17.20
C VAL A 192 5.72 -11.10 18.47
N THR A 193 6.06 -11.73 19.59
CA THR A 193 6.25 -11.08 20.88
C THR A 193 7.74 -11.12 21.24
N ALA A 194 8.31 -9.98 21.62
CA ALA A 194 9.70 -9.83 22.03
C ALA A 194 9.83 -9.64 23.54
N SER A 195 10.88 -10.18 24.16
CA SER A 195 11.11 -10.08 25.62
C SER A 195 11.61 -8.69 26.04
N GLN A 196 12.31 -7.98 25.14
CA GLN A 196 12.83 -6.61 25.37
C GLN A 196 12.36 -5.67 24.27
N PRO A 197 11.10 -5.21 24.31
CA PRO A 197 10.55 -4.38 23.26
C PRO A 197 11.20 -3.00 23.23
N ALA A 198 11.26 -2.41 22.02
CA ALA A 198 11.57 -1.01 21.79
C ALA A 198 10.29 -0.31 21.30
N PRO A 199 9.48 0.30 22.18
CA PRO A 199 8.22 0.92 21.82
C PRO A 199 8.39 1.96 20.73
N HIS A 200 7.42 2.05 19.81
CA HIS A 200 7.40 3.02 18.73
C HIS A 200 8.59 2.98 17.75
N ARG A 201 9.39 1.91 17.79
CA ARG A 201 10.51 1.72 16.88
C ARG A 201 10.22 0.61 15.87
N ALA A 202 10.21 0.96 14.60
CA ALA A 202 10.21 0.02 13.50
C ALA A 202 11.64 -0.38 13.16
N PHE A 203 11.81 -1.64 12.75
CA PHE A 203 13.09 -2.16 12.31
C PHE A 203 12.99 -2.68 10.88
N GLU A 204 13.95 -2.31 10.07
CA GLU A 204 14.20 -2.90 8.76
C GLU A 204 15.61 -3.49 8.78
N ARG A 205 15.70 -4.81 8.79
CA ARG A 205 16.96 -5.52 8.85
C ARG A 205 17.19 -6.30 7.57
N PHE A 206 18.23 -5.98 6.87
CA PHE A 206 18.63 -6.70 5.67
C PHE A 206 19.45 -7.93 6.02
N THR A 207 18.96 -9.10 5.65
CA THR A 207 19.63 -10.39 5.79
C THR A 207 20.18 -10.86 4.43
N ASP A 208 20.91 -11.98 4.41
CA ASP A 208 21.44 -12.58 3.17
C ASP A 208 20.35 -13.21 2.27
N GLU A 209 19.13 -13.37 2.81
CA GLU A 209 17.96 -13.90 2.09
C GLU A 209 17.00 -12.80 1.62
N GLY A 210 16.98 -11.68 2.31
CA GLY A 210 16.10 -10.55 2.03
C GLY A 210 15.88 -9.66 3.24
N PRO A 211 15.03 -8.64 3.12
CA PRO A 211 14.65 -7.78 4.24
C PRO A 211 13.78 -8.51 5.25
N LEU A 212 13.98 -8.17 6.52
CA LEU A 212 13.19 -8.56 7.67
C LEU A 212 12.73 -7.31 8.37
N ALA A 213 11.42 -7.03 8.33
CA ALA A 213 10.82 -5.89 9.00
C ALA A 213 10.08 -6.34 10.26
N LEU A 214 10.25 -5.57 11.32
CA LEU A 214 9.47 -5.65 12.55
C LEU A 214 8.82 -4.29 12.81
N LEU A 215 7.50 -4.26 12.73
CA LEU A 215 6.71 -3.05 12.91
C LEU A 215 6.04 -3.10 14.29
N PRO A 216 6.19 -2.06 15.14
CA PRO A 216 5.64 -2.07 16.48
C PRO A 216 4.11 -2.14 16.44
N GLN A 217 3.54 -2.96 17.32
CA GLN A 217 2.10 -3.05 17.52
C GLN A 217 1.76 -2.81 18.98
N GLU A 218 0.73 -2.03 19.24
CA GLU A 218 0.18 -1.94 20.59
C GLU A 218 -0.70 -3.17 20.83
N GLY A 219 -0.17 -4.10 21.65
CA GLY A 219 -0.95 -5.10 22.37
C GLY A 219 -1.01 -4.69 23.82
N ALA A 220 -1.73 -5.44 24.66
CA ALA A 220 -1.84 -5.18 26.09
C ALA A 220 -0.47 -4.98 26.79
N ASP A 221 0.58 -5.55 26.23
CA ASP A 221 1.93 -5.58 26.81
C ASP A 221 2.96 -4.75 26.05
N ARG A 222 2.61 -4.05 24.95
CA ARG A 222 3.54 -3.30 24.07
C ARG A 222 4.76 -4.07 23.57
N HIS A 223 4.70 -5.41 23.62
CA HIS A 223 5.78 -6.33 23.26
C HIS A 223 5.62 -6.93 21.87
N GLN A 224 4.55 -6.56 21.15
CA GLN A 224 4.19 -7.16 19.88
C GLN A 224 4.75 -6.42 18.67
N TYR A 225 5.09 -7.18 17.64
CA TYR A 225 5.53 -6.69 16.36
C TYR A 225 4.82 -7.43 15.23
N ALA A 226 4.42 -6.70 14.18
CA ALA A 226 4.11 -7.31 12.91
C ALA A 226 5.42 -7.64 12.20
N LEU A 227 5.61 -8.92 11.88
CA LEU A 227 6.75 -9.46 11.14
C LEU A 227 6.44 -9.50 9.66
N VAL A 228 7.37 -9.02 8.83
CA VAL A 228 7.44 -9.26 7.40
C VAL A 228 8.85 -9.75 7.10
N TRP A 229 9.01 -11.05 6.83
CA TRP A 229 10.30 -11.68 6.59
C TRP A 229 10.38 -12.18 5.15
N CYS A 230 11.15 -11.47 4.32
CA CYS A 230 11.34 -11.84 2.92
C CYS A 230 12.48 -12.84 2.80
N VAL A 231 12.16 -14.01 2.25
CA VAL A 231 13.09 -15.13 2.07
C VAL A 231 12.83 -15.78 0.71
N ARG A 232 13.67 -16.75 0.32
CA ARG A 232 13.40 -17.56 -0.87
C ARG A 232 12.15 -18.43 -0.72
N PRO A 233 11.47 -18.81 -1.80
CA PRO A 233 10.23 -19.60 -1.73
C PRO A 233 10.37 -20.90 -0.95
N GLU A 234 11.47 -21.64 -1.15
CA GLU A 234 11.72 -22.91 -0.45
C GLU A 234 11.92 -22.70 1.05
N ARG A 235 12.58 -21.59 1.40
CA ARG A 235 12.80 -21.20 2.78
C ARG A 235 11.47 -20.76 3.44
N ALA A 236 10.63 -20.05 2.72
CA ALA A 236 9.31 -19.66 3.21
C ALA A 236 8.46 -20.89 3.55
N GLN A 237 8.46 -21.92 2.68
CA GLN A 237 7.77 -23.17 2.94
C GLN A 237 8.29 -23.87 4.21
N GLN A 238 9.61 -23.92 4.39
CA GLN A 238 10.20 -24.45 5.61
C GLN A 238 9.73 -23.68 6.85
N LEU A 239 9.79 -22.33 6.81
CA LEU A 239 9.38 -21.49 7.94
C LEU A 239 7.90 -21.66 8.29
N LEU A 240 7.03 -21.93 7.34
CA LEU A 240 5.59 -22.17 7.57
C LEU A 240 5.35 -23.49 8.31
N THR A 241 6.18 -24.52 8.09
CA THR A 241 6.02 -25.86 8.66
C THR A 241 6.74 -26.06 10.00
N LEU A 242 7.63 -25.13 10.40
CA LEU A 242 8.35 -25.23 11.67
C LEU A 242 7.40 -25.18 12.88
N GLY A 243 7.76 -25.87 13.96
CA GLY A 243 7.19 -25.63 15.28
C GLY A 243 7.49 -24.21 15.79
N GLU A 244 6.71 -23.74 16.77
CA GLU A 244 6.86 -22.38 17.31
C GLU A 244 8.28 -22.11 17.82
N ALA A 245 8.84 -23.00 18.64
CA ALA A 245 10.16 -22.83 19.24
C ALA A 245 11.29 -22.70 18.19
N ASP A 246 11.26 -23.56 17.15
CA ASP A 246 12.26 -23.53 16.08
C ASP A 246 12.12 -22.29 15.20
N PHE A 247 10.89 -21.85 14.91
CA PHE A 247 10.67 -20.62 14.18
C PHE A 247 11.22 -19.41 14.95
N LEU A 248 10.91 -19.28 16.24
CA LEU A 248 11.35 -18.18 17.10
C LEU A 248 12.88 -18.15 17.25
N ARG A 249 13.51 -19.30 17.40
CA ARG A 249 14.98 -19.42 17.41
C ARG A 249 15.59 -18.92 16.11
N GLN A 250 15.08 -19.37 14.95
CA GLN A 250 15.57 -18.93 13.65
C GLN A 250 15.31 -17.45 13.37
N LEU A 251 14.18 -16.91 13.84
CA LEU A 251 13.91 -15.48 13.80
C LEU A 251 14.93 -14.70 14.63
N GLY A 252 15.25 -15.17 15.85
CA GLY A 252 16.27 -14.58 16.72
C GLY A 252 17.65 -14.57 16.05
N GLU A 253 18.06 -15.68 15.43
CA GLU A 253 19.31 -15.76 14.67
C GLU A 253 19.35 -14.78 13.48
N ALA A 254 18.23 -14.56 12.79
CA ALA A 254 18.13 -13.63 11.67
C ALA A 254 18.12 -12.18 12.13
N PHE A 255 17.40 -11.88 13.21
CA PHE A 255 17.22 -10.51 13.71
C PHE A 255 18.32 -10.07 14.67
N SER A 256 18.93 -10.99 15.43
CA SER A 256 19.85 -10.77 16.55
C SER A 256 19.18 -10.18 17.82
N GLU A 257 19.96 -10.02 18.90
CA GLU A 257 19.53 -9.86 20.30
C GLU A 257 18.90 -8.50 20.69
N ARG A 258 18.66 -7.60 19.72
CA ARG A 258 18.22 -6.20 20.00
C ARG A 258 16.86 -6.06 20.66
N LEU A 259 16.03 -7.07 20.58
CA LEU A 259 14.71 -7.14 21.20
C LEU A 259 14.64 -8.28 22.24
N GLY A 260 15.81 -8.79 22.65
CA GLY A 260 15.89 -10.01 23.46
C GLY A 260 15.40 -11.22 22.67
N ASP A 261 14.80 -12.17 23.37
CA ASP A 261 14.24 -13.37 22.75
C ASP A 261 12.84 -13.12 22.22
N PHE A 262 12.49 -13.79 21.11
CA PHE A 262 11.11 -13.89 20.66
C PHE A 262 10.42 -15.02 21.38
N THR A 263 9.27 -14.73 22.02
CA THR A 263 8.61 -15.63 22.97
C THR A 263 7.32 -16.25 22.45
N ARG A 264 6.68 -15.62 21.44
CA ARG A 264 5.43 -16.09 20.82
C ARG A 264 5.39 -15.73 19.33
N VAL A 265 4.72 -16.57 18.54
CA VAL A 265 4.36 -16.25 17.15
C VAL A 265 2.90 -16.63 16.88
N SER A 266 2.20 -15.80 16.12
CA SER A 266 0.86 -16.11 15.61
C SER A 266 0.92 -17.13 14.47
N GLU A 267 -0.25 -17.48 13.94
CA GLU A 267 -0.34 -18.14 12.63
C GLU A 267 0.47 -17.37 11.59
N ARG A 268 1.15 -18.11 10.71
CA ARG A 268 2.04 -17.60 9.69
C ARG A 268 1.39 -17.72 8.31
N ALA A 269 1.52 -16.70 7.50
CA ALA A 269 1.08 -16.71 6.11
C ALA A 269 2.24 -16.30 5.19
N ALA A 270 2.20 -16.70 3.92
CA ALA A 270 3.24 -16.40 2.95
C ALA A 270 2.66 -15.84 1.66
N PHE A 271 3.36 -14.86 1.07
CA PHE A 271 2.97 -14.17 -0.15
C PHE A 271 4.15 -14.04 -1.10
N PRO A 272 4.04 -14.49 -2.36
CA PRO A 272 5.09 -14.30 -3.36
C PRO A 272 5.29 -12.82 -3.68
N LEU A 273 6.53 -12.41 -3.93
CA LEU A 273 6.92 -11.02 -4.15
C LEU A 273 7.44 -10.77 -5.54
N GLY A 274 6.97 -9.70 -6.15
CA GLY A 274 7.42 -9.26 -7.45
C GLY A 274 7.11 -7.80 -7.73
N LEU A 275 7.70 -7.30 -8.79
CA LEU A 275 7.32 -6.05 -9.43
C LEU A 275 6.37 -6.37 -10.58
N ASN A 276 5.22 -5.71 -10.63
CA ASN A 276 4.27 -5.85 -11.71
C ASN A 276 3.68 -4.46 -12.00
N VAL A 277 4.16 -3.81 -13.05
CA VAL A 277 3.86 -2.41 -13.36
C VAL A 277 3.32 -2.28 -14.77
N GLU A 278 2.14 -1.72 -14.87
CA GLU A 278 1.57 -1.18 -16.11
C GLU A 278 0.63 -0.05 -15.73
N PRO A 279 1.06 1.19 -15.86
CA PRO A 279 0.15 2.31 -15.71
C PRO A 279 -0.80 2.34 -16.90
N THR A 280 -1.84 1.49 -16.86
CA THR A 280 -2.85 1.45 -17.90
C THR A 280 -3.68 2.72 -17.78
N THR A 281 -3.48 3.61 -18.71
CA THR A 281 -4.34 4.79 -18.93
C THR A 281 -4.78 4.80 -20.37
N THR A 282 -6.09 4.84 -20.57
CA THR A 282 -6.72 5.12 -21.83
C THR A 282 -7.35 6.51 -21.74
N ALA A 283 -8.21 6.88 -22.69
CA ALA A 283 -8.90 8.16 -22.62
C ALA A 283 -9.85 8.25 -21.43
N ARG A 284 -10.45 7.11 -20.99
CA ARG A 284 -11.47 7.08 -19.94
C ARG A 284 -11.25 6.01 -18.87
N THR A 285 -10.15 5.30 -18.92
CA THR A 285 -9.79 4.30 -17.92
C THR A 285 -8.43 4.61 -17.31
N VAL A 286 -8.31 4.57 -15.98
CA VAL A 286 -7.07 4.85 -15.26
C VAL A 286 -6.83 3.84 -14.15
N ALA A 287 -5.60 3.33 -14.02
CA ALA A 287 -5.21 2.42 -12.94
C ALA A 287 -4.47 3.16 -11.82
N ILE A 288 -4.79 2.81 -10.55
CA ILE A 288 -4.16 3.33 -9.34
C ILE A 288 -3.81 2.19 -8.37
N GLY A 289 -2.87 2.46 -7.45
CA GLY A 289 -2.46 1.47 -6.45
C GLY A 289 -1.90 0.20 -7.09
N ASN A 290 -2.24 -0.98 -6.55
CA ASN A 290 -1.74 -2.27 -7.06
C ASN A 290 -2.24 -2.59 -8.47
N ALA A 291 -3.36 -2.02 -8.91
CA ALA A 291 -3.79 -2.13 -10.30
C ALA A 291 -2.78 -1.50 -11.27
N ALA A 292 -2.16 -0.39 -10.89
CA ALA A 292 -1.12 0.25 -11.68
C ALA A 292 0.28 -0.34 -11.42
N GLN A 293 0.62 -0.56 -10.15
CA GLN A 293 1.94 -1.07 -9.75
C GLN A 293 1.91 -1.88 -8.46
N THR A 294 2.42 -3.09 -8.51
CA THR A 294 2.73 -3.89 -7.31
C THR A 294 4.22 -3.78 -7.02
N LEU A 295 4.57 -3.47 -5.79
CA LEU A 295 5.93 -3.22 -5.35
C LEU A 295 6.40 -4.27 -4.34
N HIS A 296 7.71 -4.42 -4.21
CA HIS A 296 8.29 -5.15 -3.08
C HIS A 296 7.88 -4.48 -1.76
N PRO A 297 7.53 -5.25 -0.70
CA PRO A 297 7.06 -4.71 0.58
C PRO A 297 8.12 -3.93 1.37
N VAL A 298 9.38 -3.91 0.90
CA VAL A 298 10.45 -3.14 1.52
C VAL A 298 10.01 -1.69 1.74
N ALA A 299 10.21 -1.20 2.95
CA ALA A 299 9.78 0.12 3.41
C ALA A 299 8.26 0.40 3.35
N GLY A 300 7.39 -0.62 3.16
CA GLY A 300 5.94 -0.50 3.24
C GLY A 300 5.28 0.49 2.28
N GLN A 301 5.84 0.69 1.07
CA GLN A 301 5.43 1.80 0.19
C GLN A 301 4.20 1.53 -0.69
N GLY A 302 3.79 0.27 -0.89
CA GLY A 302 2.73 -0.07 -1.86
C GLY A 302 1.40 0.67 -1.60
N LEU A 303 0.84 0.54 -0.39
CA LEU A 303 -0.40 1.23 -0.02
C LEU A 303 -0.22 2.75 0.03
N ASN A 304 0.89 3.24 0.58
CA ASN A 304 1.16 4.66 0.69
C ASN A 304 1.23 5.34 -0.68
N LEU A 305 1.81 4.67 -1.67
CA LEU A 305 1.85 5.14 -3.06
C LEU A 305 0.46 5.15 -3.68
N GLY A 306 -0.35 4.10 -3.44
CA GLY A 306 -1.74 4.02 -3.92
C GLY A 306 -2.64 5.11 -3.33
N LEU A 307 -2.50 5.43 -2.04
CA LEU A 307 -3.25 6.52 -1.40
C LEU A 307 -2.86 7.89 -1.98
N ARG A 308 -1.57 8.10 -2.30
CA ARG A 308 -1.13 9.31 -3.02
C ARG A 308 -1.71 9.37 -4.42
N ASP A 309 -1.81 8.23 -5.13
CA ASP A 309 -2.49 8.17 -6.43
C ASP A 309 -3.94 8.62 -6.30
N ALA A 310 -4.66 8.08 -5.32
CA ALA A 310 -6.05 8.44 -5.04
C ALA A 310 -6.23 9.95 -4.77
N ALA A 311 -5.34 10.56 -3.98
CA ALA A 311 -5.40 11.98 -3.65
C ALA A 311 -5.19 12.88 -4.88
N VAL A 312 -4.21 12.55 -5.73
CA VAL A 312 -3.94 13.33 -6.97
C VAL A 312 -5.07 13.15 -7.97
N LEU A 313 -5.52 11.91 -8.18
CA LEU A 313 -6.61 11.62 -9.11
C LEU A 313 -7.92 12.30 -8.68
N ALA A 314 -8.29 12.24 -7.39
CA ALA A 314 -9.47 12.91 -6.86
C ALA A 314 -9.45 14.42 -7.10
N ARG A 315 -8.29 15.06 -6.92
CA ARG A 315 -8.12 16.50 -7.18
C ARG A 315 -8.34 16.87 -8.64
N LEU A 316 -7.86 16.02 -9.56
CA LEU A 316 -7.95 16.27 -11.00
C LEU A 316 -9.35 15.98 -11.54
N LEU A 317 -9.94 14.85 -11.18
CA LEU A 317 -11.28 14.46 -11.60
C LEU A 317 -12.36 15.41 -11.07
N ALA A 318 -12.27 15.85 -9.82
CA ALA A 318 -13.22 16.82 -9.26
C ALA A 318 -13.26 18.15 -10.01
N ARG A 319 -12.22 18.47 -10.79
CA ARG A 319 -12.17 19.66 -11.65
C ARG A 319 -12.60 19.38 -13.08
N GLY A 320 -12.48 18.13 -13.52
CA GLY A 320 -12.66 17.71 -14.92
C GLY A 320 -14.03 17.12 -15.23
N VAL A 321 -14.69 16.48 -14.26
CA VAL A 321 -15.92 15.69 -14.50
C VAL A 321 -17.08 16.53 -15.05
N ASP A 322 -17.18 17.81 -14.67
CA ASP A 322 -18.25 18.71 -15.10
C ASP A 322 -17.80 19.83 -16.05
N ARG A 323 -16.57 19.75 -16.59
CA ARG A 323 -16.03 20.82 -17.42
C ARG A 323 -15.58 20.32 -18.79
N ASP A 324 -16.23 20.85 -19.83
CA ASP A 324 -15.62 20.99 -21.14
C ASP A 324 -14.85 22.31 -21.13
N ALA A 325 -13.55 22.29 -20.85
CA ALA A 325 -12.70 23.47 -20.90
C ALA A 325 -12.05 23.55 -22.29
N ASP A 326 -12.25 24.64 -22.96
CA ASP A 326 -11.67 24.94 -24.31
C ASP A 326 -12.01 23.88 -25.38
N GLY A 327 -13.21 23.29 -25.35
CA GLY A 327 -13.65 22.25 -26.31
C GLY A 327 -12.93 20.91 -26.16
N ARG A 328 -12.27 20.67 -25.03
CA ARG A 328 -11.66 19.39 -24.67
C ARG A 328 -12.39 18.76 -23.49
N ASP A 329 -12.58 17.45 -23.56
CA ASP A 329 -13.16 16.67 -22.49
C ASP A 329 -12.32 16.75 -21.20
N GLY A 330 -12.92 17.28 -20.14
CA GLY A 330 -12.23 17.52 -18.87
C GLY A 330 -11.77 16.23 -18.17
N VAL A 331 -12.45 15.09 -18.40
CA VAL A 331 -12.03 13.77 -17.88
C VAL A 331 -10.74 13.32 -18.55
N VAL A 332 -10.68 13.44 -19.91
CA VAL A 332 -9.48 13.06 -20.68
C VAL A 332 -8.27 13.89 -20.22
N GLN A 333 -8.45 15.21 -20.08
CA GLN A 333 -7.40 16.09 -19.57
C GLN A 333 -6.95 15.72 -18.14
N ALA A 334 -7.89 15.37 -17.26
CA ALA A 334 -7.59 14.95 -15.90
C ALA A 334 -6.74 13.67 -15.86
N ILE A 335 -7.06 12.69 -16.71
CA ILE A 335 -6.31 11.43 -16.83
C ILE A 335 -4.90 11.69 -17.40
N GLU A 336 -4.77 12.46 -18.47
CA GLU A 336 -3.47 12.83 -19.04
C GLU A 336 -2.59 13.53 -18.00
N ARG A 337 -3.16 14.53 -17.32
CA ARG A 337 -2.45 15.25 -16.26
C ARG A 337 -2.05 14.36 -15.10
N PHE A 338 -2.92 13.44 -14.69
CA PHE A 338 -2.61 12.44 -13.68
C PHE A 338 -1.39 11.59 -14.07
N GLY A 339 -1.33 11.13 -15.31
CA GLY A 339 -0.19 10.37 -15.84
C GLY A 339 1.12 11.14 -15.69
N ILE A 340 1.13 12.43 -16.09
CA ILE A 340 2.31 13.30 -16.01
C ILE A 340 2.72 13.56 -14.55
N ASP A 341 1.77 13.95 -13.70
CA ASP A 341 2.04 14.30 -12.29
C ASP A 341 2.55 13.08 -11.51
N ARG A 342 2.03 11.88 -11.81
CA ARG A 342 2.41 10.65 -11.09
C ARG A 342 3.66 9.95 -11.63
N ALA A 343 4.00 10.14 -12.92
CA ALA A 343 5.14 9.46 -13.53
C ALA A 343 6.46 9.68 -12.76
N ARG A 344 6.71 10.89 -12.26
CA ARG A 344 7.92 11.25 -11.53
C ARG A 344 7.97 10.62 -10.14
N ASP A 345 6.87 10.69 -9.39
CA ASP A 345 6.80 10.14 -8.02
C ASP A 345 6.81 8.60 -8.05
N ARG A 346 5.95 7.97 -8.87
CA ARG A 346 5.94 6.52 -9.08
C ARG A 346 7.31 6.01 -9.51
N GLY A 347 7.91 6.64 -10.54
CA GLY A 347 9.22 6.25 -11.04
C GLY A 347 10.33 6.35 -9.99
N ALA A 348 10.30 7.36 -9.10
CA ALA A 348 11.27 7.48 -8.02
C ALA A 348 11.12 6.35 -7.00
N ILE A 349 9.91 6.10 -6.51
CA ILE A 349 9.64 5.03 -5.53
C ILE A 349 9.93 3.65 -6.12
N ILE A 350 9.47 3.37 -7.36
CA ILE A 350 9.75 2.09 -8.04
C ILE A 350 11.25 1.85 -8.13
N ARG A 351 12.03 2.86 -8.58
CA ARG A 351 13.50 2.71 -8.70
C ARG A 351 14.16 2.46 -7.35
N VAL A 352 13.76 3.16 -6.29
CA VAL A 352 14.33 2.98 -4.96
C VAL A 352 13.98 1.60 -4.40
N THR A 353 12.73 1.20 -4.43
CA THR A 353 12.28 -0.10 -3.90
C THR A 353 12.84 -1.28 -4.72
N ASP A 354 12.87 -1.17 -6.06
CA ASP A 354 13.45 -2.18 -6.95
C ASP A 354 14.97 -2.28 -6.78
N ALA A 355 15.67 -1.15 -6.62
CA ALA A 355 17.10 -1.15 -6.32
C ALA A 355 17.39 -1.82 -4.97
N MET A 356 16.64 -1.48 -3.92
CA MET A 356 16.76 -2.13 -2.62
C MET A 356 16.50 -3.64 -2.74
N ALA A 357 15.40 -4.06 -3.36
CA ALA A 357 15.07 -5.47 -3.52
C ALA A 357 16.16 -6.25 -4.27
N ARG A 358 16.72 -5.68 -5.35
CA ARG A 358 17.80 -6.33 -6.14
C ARG A 358 19.13 -6.45 -5.38
N VAL A 359 19.54 -5.41 -4.69
CA VAL A 359 20.78 -5.42 -3.92
C VAL A 359 20.75 -6.51 -2.85
N PHE A 360 19.58 -6.77 -2.27
CA PHE A 360 19.40 -7.78 -1.22
C PHE A 360 19.15 -9.19 -1.74
N ALA A 361 18.63 -9.34 -2.97
CA ALA A 361 18.49 -10.65 -3.61
C ALA A 361 19.83 -11.17 -4.17
N GLY A 362 20.83 -10.31 -4.37
CA GLY A 362 22.14 -10.65 -4.95
C GLY A 362 23.16 -11.15 -3.92
N ARG A 363 24.09 -12.03 -4.38
CA ARG A 363 25.28 -12.43 -3.63
C ARG A 363 26.51 -11.82 -4.31
N GLY A 364 27.30 -10.99 -3.60
CA GLY A 364 28.54 -10.46 -4.17
C GLY A 364 29.07 -9.18 -3.50
N PRO A 365 30.21 -8.64 -3.97
CA PRO A 365 30.86 -7.46 -3.39
C PRO A 365 30.00 -6.18 -3.42
N GLN A 366 28.96 -6.12 -4.27
CA GLN A 366 27.98 -5.04 -4.30
C GLN A 366 27.26 -4.86 -2.96
N GLN A 367 27.18 -5.91 -2.16
CA GLN A 367 26.58 -5.88 -0.83
C GLN A 367 27.43 -5.11 0.20
N ALA A 368 28.78 -5.17 0.09
CA ALA A 368 29.66 -4.40 0.97
C ALA A 368 29.57 -2.89 0.68
N LEU A 369 29.43 -2.52 -0.60
CA LEU A 369 29.20 -1.12 -1.02
C LEU A 369 27.87 -0.56 -0.48
N PHE A 370 26.86 -1.40 -0.30
CA PHE A 370 25.59 -0.96 0.26
C PHE A 370 25.68 -0.71 1.76
N GLY A 371 26.41 -1.52 2.52
CA GLY A 371 26.70 -1.24 3.95
C GLY A 371 27.41 0.11 4.13
N LEU A 372 28.35 0.43 3.25
CA LEU A 372 28.99 1.75 3.20
C LEU A 372 28.02 2.84 2.79
N GLY A 373 27.10 2.56 1.86
CA GLY A 373 26.03 3.50 1.46
C GLY A 373 25.06 3.82 2.59
N LEU A 374 24.67 2.84 3.43
CA LEU A 374 23.86 3.05 4.63
C LEU A 374 24.62 3.88 5.68
N ALA A 375 25.90 3.60 5.91
CA ALA A 375 26.73 4.38 6.81
C ALA A 375 26.92 5.82 6.31
N ALA A 376 27.08 6.02 5.00
CA ALA A 376 27.15 7.34 4.39
C ALA A 376 25.81 8.08 4.51
N LEU A 377 24.67 7.41 4.33
CA LEU A 377 23.33 7.99 4.58
C LEU A 377 23.13 8.41 6.04
N ASP A 378 23.70 7.66 6.99
CA ASP A 378 23.62 8.04 8.43
C ASP A 378 24.43 9.29 8.73
N THR A 379 25.56 9.50 8.07
CA THR A 379 26.44 10.65 8.26
C THR A 379 26.00 11.89 7.50
N VAL A 380 25.34 11.73 6.34
CA VAL A 380 24.90 12.83 5.46
C VAL A 380 23.43 13.18 5.76
N LYS A 381 23.20 14.02 6.78
CA LYS A 381 21.87 14.46 7.22
C LYS A 381 20.92 14.85 6.07
N PRO A 382 21.31 15.69 5.08
CA PRO A 382 20.41 16.08 3.98
C PRO A 382 19.92 14.91 3.14
N ALA A 383 20.78 13.92 2.85
CA ALA A 383 20.40 12.76 2.04
C ALA A 383 19.41 11.86 2.80
N ARG A 384 19.61 11.66 4.10
CA ARG A 384 18.69 10.91 4.97
C ARG A 384 17.34 11.62 5.07
N THR A 385 17.31 12.93 5.28
CA THR A 385 16.08 13.73 5.32
C THR A 385 15.32 13.65 4.00
N MET A 386 16.00 13.81 2.87
CA MET A 386 15.40 13.72 1.55
C MET A 386 14.79 12.33 1.28
N LEU A 387 15.46 11.25 1.69
CA LEU A 387 14.94 9.89 1.56
C LEU A 387 13.70 9.69 2.44
N ALA A 388 13.74 10.14 3.69
CA ALA A 388 12.62 10.06 4.62
C ALA A 388 11.41 10.86 4.11
N GLU A 389 11.62 12.08 3.61
CA GLU A 389 10.55 12.90 3.02
C GLU A 389 9.95 12.25 1.77
N LEU A 390 10.77 11.68 0.90
CA LEU A 390 10.30 10.92 -0.26
C LEU A 390 9.40 9.75 0.16
N MET A 391 9.79 9.03 1.20
CA MET A 391 9.02 7.89 1.71
C MET A 391 7.73 8.32 2.42
N MET A 392 7.74 9.44 3.16
CA MET A 392 6.57 9.94 3.90
C MET A 392 5.56 10.67 3.02
N PHE A 393 6.04 11.51 2.11
CA PHE A 393 5.20 12.45 1.37
C PHE A 393 5.22 12.24 -0.15
N GLY A 394 6.19 11.49 -0.68
CA GLY A 394 6.46 11.42 -2.10
C GLY A 394 7.22 12.65 -2.62
N ARG A 395 7.39 12.72 -3.93
CA ARG A 395 7.94 13.92 -4.58
C ARG A 395 6.86 14.99 -4.66
N ARG A 396 7.12 16.12 -4.04
CA ARG A 396 6.28 17.33 -4.18
C ARG A 396 6.55 18.02 -5.51
#